data_da8c18e80d92c29aa9f1e15778f3adad
#
_entry.id   da8c18e80d92c29aa9f1e15778f3adad
#
_cell.length_a   1.000
_cell.length_b   1.000
_cell.length_c   1.000
_cell.angle_alpha   90.00
_cell.angle_beta   90.00
_cell.angle_gamma   90.00
#
_symmetry.space_group_name_H-M   'P 1'
#
loop_
_entity.id
_entity.type
_entity.pdbx_description
1 polymer ?
#
loop_
_entity_poly.entity_id
_entity_poly.type
_entity_poly.pdbx_seq_one_letter_code
_entity_poly.pdbx_strand_id
1 'polypeptide(L)'
;MFIIYLSPLCIFAPMLQVNNISFTYPSKEKTLENIHFTLHKGEHLCIMGESGCGKSTLLKIVYGLIDIDKGDLFWNDIQILGPEHHLVPGMEFFKYVAQDFDLMPFTSVSENIKKFLSRFYPKEAEERTKELLEVIEMTELANEKVKNLSGGQQQRVAIARALAKEPELLLLDEPFSQIDNFKKNSLRRRLFTYLKKKNIACIVATHDGNDALSFADTMMVIRNHQIIAHDSPSNLYKNPKEKYIASLFDDVNELTINKQTLLLYPSLLEITKEKSKLEGTVLKSYFKGGYWLIEVTYNNQSIFINHFENIEHKKTVSFNLKETV
;
A
#
# COMPACT_ATOMS: atom_id res chain seq x y z
N MET A 1 -16.53 -42.21 26.04
CA MET A 1 -15.57 -42.09 24.93
C MET A 1 -15.83 -40.72 24.30
N PHE A 2 -15.14 -39.67 24.81
CA PHE A 2 -15.29 -38.30 24.31
C PHE A 2 -14.35 -38.14 23.12
N ILE A 3 -14.93 -37.97 21.93
CA ILE A 3 -14.19 -37.62 20.72
C ILE A 3 -14.00 -36.09 20.78
N ILE A 4 -12.77 -35.67 21.09
CA ILE A 4 -12.35 -34.28 20.97
C ILE A 4 -12.12 -34.02 19.47
N TYR A 5 -13.04 -33.28 18.84
CA TYR A 5 -12.81 -32.68 17.54
C TYR A 5 -11.77 -31.55 17.70
N LEU A 6 -10.51 -31.89 17.48
CA LEU A 6 -9.47 -30.91 17.18
C LEU A 6 -9.76 -30.40 15.75
N SER A 7 -10.31 -29.19 15.67
CA SER A 7 -10.26 -28.43 14.42
C SER A 7 -8.79 -28.25 14.05
N PRO A 8 -8.35 -28.59 12.83
CA PRO A 8 -7.01 -28.27 12.39
C PRO A 8 -6.95 -26.76 12.14
N LEU A 9 -6.51 -26.00 13.12
CA LEU A 9 -5.83 -24.74 12.85
C LEU A 9 -4.57 -25.14 12.06
N CYS A 10 -4.68 -25.19 10.73
CA CYS A 10 -3.53 -25.11 9.86
C CYS A 10 -2.88 -23.74 10.12
N ILE A 11 -2.01 -23.68 11.11
CA ILE A 11 -1.05 -22.60 11.25
C ILE A 11 -0.10 -22.82 10.07
N PHE A 12 -0.41 -22.18 8.92
CA PHE A 12 0.54 -22.12 7.81
C PHE A 12 1.78 -21.39 8.34
N ALA A 13 2.92 -22.07 8.28
CA ALA A 13 4.19 -21.42 8.59
C ALA A 13 4.34 -20.18 7.71
N PRO A 14 4.87 -19.07 8.23
CA PRO A 14 5.10 -17.86 7.42
C PRO A 14 6.10 -18.20 6.30
N MET A 15 5.80 -17.72 5.08
CA MET A 15 6.71 -17.89 3.95
C MET A 15 7.91 -16.95 4.06
N LEU A 16 7.66 -15.65 4.32
CA LEU A 16 8.70 -14.66 4.56
C LEU A 16 8.80 -14.42 6.06
N GLN A 17 10.02 -14.49 6.58
CA GLN A 17 10.36 -14.12 7.95
C GLN A 17 11.46 -13.07 7.91
N VAL A 18 11.19 -11.91 8.49
CA VAL A 18 12.12 -10.80 8.64
C VAL A 18 12.39 -10.65 10.13
N ASN A 19 13.60 -10.97 10.56
CA ASN A 19 13.95 -11.10 11.98
C ASN A 19 14.91 -10.00 12.40
N ASN A 20 14.39 -8.94 13.01
CA ASN A 20 15.13 -7.86 13.65
C ASN A 20 16.23 -7.26 12.77
N ILE A 21 15.92 -7.04 11.48
CA ILE A 21 16.89 -6.48 10.56
C ILE A 21 17.17 -5.00 10.86
N SER A 22 18.43 -4.61 10.67
CA SER A 22 18.86 -3.22 10.70
C SER A 22 19.78 -2.95 9.52
N PHE A 23 19.69 -1.73 8.97
CA PHE A 23 20.50 -1.32 7.83
C PHE A 23 20.76 0.19 7.84
N THR A 24 21.99 0.56 7.46
CA THR A 24 22.43 1.95 7.37
C THR A 24 23.24 2.18 6.09
N TYR A 25 22.85 3.16 5.28
CA TYR A 25 23.70 3.58 4.15
C TYR A 25 24.96 4.27 4.65
N PRO A 26 26.13 4.09 4.00
CA PRO A 26 27.41 4.65 4.44
C PRO A 26 27.42 6.16 4.66
N SER A 27 26.53 6.91 3.99
CA SER A 27 26.45 8.37 4.05
C SER A 27 25.29 8.89 4.93
N LYS A 28 24.58 8.01 5.63
CA LYS A 28 23.40 8.37 6.43
C LYS A 28 23.56 7.87 7.87
N GLU A 29 22.79 8.46 8.77
CA GLU A 29 22.63 7.89 10.10
C GLU A 29 21.86 6.57 9.99
N LYS A 30 20.81 6.26 10.53
CA LYS A 30 20.04 5.02 10.38
C LYS A 30 19.10 5.07 9.18
N THR A 31 18.82 3.91 8.57
CA THR A 31 17.79 3.80 7.52
C THR A 31 16.67 2.87 7.94
N LEU A 32 16.99 1.72 8.54
CA LEU A 32 16.04 0.78 9.15
C LEU A 32 16.62 0.28 10.45
N GLU A 33 15.80 0.16 11.49
CA GLU A 33 16.23 -0.28 12.82
C GLU A 33 15.25 -1.31 13.39
N ASN A 34 15.76 -2.50 13.66
CA ASN A 34 15.03 -3.57 14.35
C ASN A 34 13.67 -3.90 13.69
N ILE A 35 13.64 -4.04 12.38
CA ILE A 35 12.45 -4.38 11.61
C ILE A 35 12.15 -5.87 11.75
N HIS A 36 10.95 -6.21 12.22
CA HIS A 36 10.51 -7.58 12.39
C HIS A 36 9.06 -7.75 11.92
N PHE A 37 8.83 -8.68 10.99
CA PHE A 37 7.49 -9.08 10.53
C PHE A 37 7.53 -10.42 9.80
N THR A 38 6.36 -10.99 9.57
CA THR A 38 6.17 -12.21 8.78
C THR A 38 5.14 -11.97 7.69
N LEU A 39 5.19 -12.75 6.61
CA LEU A 39 4.20 -12.73 5.54
C LEU A 39 3.83 -14.18 5.17
N HIS A 40 2.55 -14.42 5.01
CA HIS A 40 2.03 -15.73 4.60
C HIS A 40 1.79 -15.82 3.10
N LYS A 41 1.62 -17.04 2.62
CA LYS A 41 1.33 -17.30 1.19
C LYS A 41 0.04 -16.60 0.76
N GLY A 42 0.11 -15.85 -0.35
CA GLY A 42 -1.02 -15.08 -0.88
C GLY A 42 -1.48 -13.91 -0.02
N GLU A 43 -0.75 -13.61 1.06
CA GLU A 43 -1.00 -12.42 1.88
C GLU A 43 -0.51 -11.15 1.19
N HIS A 44 -1.28 -10.08 1.32
CA HIS A 44 -0.93 -8.76 0.82
C HIS A 44 -0.62 -7.82 1.98
N LEU A 45 0.63 -7.41 2.11
CA LEU A 45 1.11 -6.44 3.09
C LEU A 45 1.29 -5.07 2.43
N CYS A 46 0.71 -4.04 3.04
CA CYS A 46 0.96 -2.66 2.66
C CYS A 46 1.94 -2.00 3.64
N ILE A 47 3.00 -1.39 3.14
CA ILE A 47 3.97 -0.62 3.93
C ILE A 47 3.73 0.86 3.69
N MET A 48 3.37 1.60 4.73
CA MET A 48 3.15 3.05 4.68
C MET A 48 4.13 3.81 5.57
N GLY A 49 4.29 5.09 5.27
CA GLY A 49 5.15 6.02 6.02
C GLY A 49 5.60 7.18 5.14
N GLU A 50 6.24 8.16 5.75
CA GLU A 50 6.75 9.35 5.08
C GLU A 50 7.79 9.01 3.99
N SER A 51 8.00 9.94 3.07
CA SER A 51 9.07 9.81 2.08
C SER A 51 10.43 9.74 2.79
N GLY A 52 11.27 8.78 2.39
CA GLY A 52 12.59 8.58 3.01
C GLY A 52 12.62 7.76 4.30
N CYS A 53 11.50 7.25 4.83
CA CYS A 53 11.47 6.44 6.06
C CYS A 53 12.04 5.02 5.91
N GLY A 54 12.44 4.59 4.68
CA GLY A 54 13.09 3.30 4.45
C GLY A 54 12.25 2.26 3.70
N LYS A 55 11.03 2.56 3.22
CA LYS A 55 10.15 1.61 2.51
C LYS A 55 10.82 0.93 1.32
N SER A 56 11.34 1.72 0.37
CA SER A 56 12.03 1.19 -0.82
C SER A 56 13.30 0.43 -0.45
N THR A 57 13.99 0.83 0.62
CA THR A 57 15.16 0.12 1.14
C THR A 57 14.75 -1.25 1.68
N LEU A 58 13.65 -1.31 2.43
CA LEU A 58 13.13 -2.59 2.95
C LEU A 58 12.73 -3.53 1.81
N LEU A 59 12.05 -3.04 0.76
CA LEU A 59 11.73 -3.85 -0.41
C LEU A 59 12.99 -4.39 -1.11
N LYS A 60 14.03 -3.56 -1.27
CA LYS A 60 15.31 -3.98 -1.86
C LYS A 60 16.03 -5.03 -1.02
N ILE A 61 16.01 -4.90 0.31
CA ILE A 61 16.56 -5.90 1.24
C ILE A 61 15.80 -7.23 1.10
N VAL A 62 14.46 -7.19 1.15
CA VAL A 62 13.61 -8.39 0.99
C VAL A 62 13.85 -9.07 -0.38
N TYR A 63 14.09 -8.28 -1.43
CA TYR A 63 14.42 -8.83 -2.74
C TYR A 63 15.84 -9.43 -2.81
N GLY A 64 16.75 -9.07 -1.91
CA GLY A 64 18.16 -9.47 -1.92
C GLY A 64 19.07 -8.57 -2.77
N LEU A 65 18.73 -7.30 -2.92
CA LEU A 65 19.54 -6.27 -3.61
C LEU A 65 20.48 -5.50 -2.68
N ILE A 66 20.32 -5.64 -1.39
CA ILE A 66 21.09 -4.92 -0.37
C ILE A 66 21.39 -5.90 0.76
N ASP A 67 22.66 -5.96 1.18
CA ASP A 67 23.06 -6.68 2.37
C ASP A 67 22.64 -5.92 3.63
N ILE A 68 22.37 -6.64 4.71
CA ILE A 68 21.92 -6.07 5.99
C ILE A 68 23.08 -6.00 6.99
N ASP A 69 23.02 -5.03 7.91
CA ASP A 69 24.01 -4.90 8.98
C ASP A 69 23.78 -5.91 10.10
N LYS A 70 22.49 -6.22 10.40
CA LYS A 70 22.08 -7.13 11.49
C LYS A 70 20.75 -7.81 11.17
N GLY A 71 20.52 -8.96 11.80
CA GLY A 71 19.30 -9.75 11.68
C GLY A 71 19.37 -10.79 10.59
N ASP A 72 18.24 -11.40 10.24
CA ASP A 72 18.12 -12.46 9.27
C ASP A 72 16.83 -12.34 8.47
N LEU A 73 16.85 -12.80 7.21
CA LEU A 73 15.69 -12.94 6.36
C LEU A 73 15.59 -14.37 5.84
N PHE A 74 14.40 -14.95 5.87
CA PHE A 74 14.14 -16.28 5.33
C PHE A 74 12.89 -16.29 4.45
N TRP A 75 12.95 -17.05 3.37
CA TRP A 75 11.82 -17.46 2.56
C TRP A 75 11.65 -18.96 2.69
N ASN A 76 10.62 -19.39 3.42
CA ASN A 76 10.54 -20.74 3.94
C ASN A 76 11.83 -21.07 4.72
N ASP A 77 12.59 -22.09 4.29
CA ASP A 77 13.86 -22.48 4.90
C ASP A 77 15.10 -21.90 4.20
N ILE A 78 14.89 -21.03 3.18
CA ILE A 78 15.98 -20.43 2.39
C ILE A 78 16.32 -19.06 2.98
N GLN A 79 17.57 -18.87 3.40
CA GLN A 79 18.04 -17.56 3.84
C GLN A 79 18.19 -16.62 2.62
N ILE A 80 17.62 -15.42 2.73
CA ILE A 80 17.76 -14.36 1.73
C ILE A 80 19.03 -13.57 2.05
N LEU A 81 19.99 -13.64 1.15
CA LEU A 81 21.27 -12.96 1.25
C LEU A 81 21.38 -11.88 0.17
N GLY A 82 22.19 -10.86 0.42
CA GLY A 82 22.44 -9.76 -0.51
C GLY A 82 23.57 -10.01 -1.51
N PRO A 83 23.99 -8.95 -2.21
CA PRO A 83 24.97 -9.01 -3.31
C PRO A 83 26.36 -9.56 -2.92
N GLU A 84 26.76 -9.48 -1.66
CA GLU A 84 28.03 -10.05 -1.20
C GLU A 84 28.07 -11.58 -1.32
N HIS A 85 26.92 -12.22 -1.39
CA HIS A 85 26.77 -13.68 -1.41
C HIS A 85 26.31 -14.24 -2.76
N HIS A 86 25.87 -13.39 -3.70
CA HIS A 86 25.30 -13.81 -4.98
C HIS A 86 25.84 -13.01 -6.16
N LEU A 87 26.31 -13.72 -7.22
CA LEU A 87 26.74 -13.09 -8.48
C LEU A 87 25.61 -12.36 -9.20
N VAL A 88 24.39 -12.86 -9.08
CA VAL A 88 23.18 -12.21 -9.57
C VAL A 88 22.28 -11.93 -8.38
N PRO A 89 22.14 -10.68 -7.96
CA PRO A 89 21.30 -10.32 -6.84
C PRO A 89 19.83 -10.60 -7.10
N GLY A 90 19.11 -10.95 -6.04
CA GLY A 90 17.68 -11.22 -6.05
C GLY A 90 17.33 -12.70 -6.10
N MET A 91 16.17 -13.02 -5.55
CA MET A 91 15.63 -14.39 -5.52
C MET A 91 14.89 -14.71 -6.82
N GLU A 92 15.11 -15.90 -7.39
CA GLU A 92 14.51 -16.28 -8.68
C GLU A 92 12.99 -16.22 -8.68
N PHE A 93 12.38 -16.64 -7.58
CA PHE A 93 10.92 -16.70 -7.39
C PHE A 93 10.29 -15.39 -6.88
N PHE A 94 11.11 -14.32 -6.67
CA PHE A 94 10.62 -12.97 -6.38
C PHE A 94 10.65 -12.10 -7.62
N LYS A 95 9.79 -11.09 -7.63
CA LYS A 95 9.89 -9.98 -8.59
C LYS A 95 9.71 -8.66 -7.86
N TYR A 96 10.57 -7.72 -8.20
CA TYR A 96 10.57 -6.36 -7.69
C TYR A 96 10.28 -5.38 -8.83
N VAL A 97 9.27 -4.55 -8.65
CA VAL A 97 8.93 -3.46 -9.56
C VAL A 97 9.34 -2.17 -8.87
N ALA A 98 10.48 -1.63 -9.31
CA ALA A 98 11.02 -0.35 -8.85
C ALA A 98 10.27 0.84 -9.49
N GLN A 99 10.52 2.03 -8.98
CA GLN A 99 10.03 3.28 -9.59
C GLN A 99 10.62 3.52 -10.99
N ASP A 100 11.85 3.07 -11.24
CA ASP A 100 12.51 3.09 -12.55
C ASP A 100 12.26 1.75 -13.25
N PHE A 101 11.54 1.81 -14.36
CA PHE A 101 10.99 0.61 -15.00
C PHE A 101 12.00 -0.11 -15.86
N ASP A 102 13.01 -0.61 -15.67
CA ASP A 102 13.97 -1.37 -16.52
C ASP A 102 13.29 -2.06 -17.75
N LEU A 103 12.55 -1.31 -18.57
CA LEU A 103 11.86 -1.80 -19.76
C LEU A 103 12.73 -1.67 -21.02
N MET A 104 12.47 -2.52 -22.03
CA MET A 104 13.09 -2.42 -23.34
C MET A 104 12.35 -1.38 -24.18
N PRO A 105 12.90 -0.16 -24.37
CA PRO A 105 12.15 0.97 -24.92
C PRO A 105 11.80 0.82 -26.42
N PHE A 106 12.59 0.06 -27.16
CA PHE A 106 12.47 -0.07 -28.63
C PHE A 106 11.67 -1.31 -29.06
N THR A 107 11.23 -2.14 -28.12
CA THR A 107 10.38 -3.30 -28.37
C THR A 107 8.94 -3.01 -27.98
N SER A 108 8.00 -3.84 -28.46
CA SER A 108 6.59 -3.71 -28.15
C SER A 108 6.26 -4.08 -26.68
N VAL A 109 5.06 -3.70 -26.23
CA VAL A 109 4.52 -4.11 -24.91
C VAL A 109 4.51 -5.63 -24.81
N SER A 110 3.97 -6.33 -25.81
CA SER A 110 3.93 -7.80 -25.85
C SER A 110 5.32 -8.42 -25.75
N GLU A 111 6.31 -7.89 -26.47
CA GLU A 111 7.69 -8.40 -26.44
C GLU A 111 8.35 -8.19 -25.07
N ASN A 112 8.08 -7.07 -24.41
CA ASN A 112 8.54 -6.83 -23.04
C ASN A 112 8.01 -7.89 -22.05
N ILE A 113 6.74 -8.26 -22.16
CA ILE A 113 6.11 -9.30 -21.33
C ILE A 113 6.68 -10.68 -21.69
N LYS A 114 6.75 -11.01 -22.99
CA LYS A 114 7.22 -12.31 -23.50
C LYS A 114 8.70 -12.59 -23.22
N LYS A 115 9.53 -11.56 -22.95
CA LYS A 115 10.98 -11.73 -22.74
C LYS A 115 11.34 -12.83 -21.76
N PHE A 116 10.55 -13.01 -20.72
CA PHE A 116 10.81 -13.98 -19.65
C PHE A 116 10.01 -15.29 -19.80
N LEU A 117 9.19 -15.40 -20.86
CA LEU A 117 8.42 -16.62 -21.16
C LEU A 117 9.23 -17.57 -22.04
N SER A 118 8.87 -18.84 -21.98
CA SER A 118 9.58 -19.89 -22.75
C SER A 118 9.34 -19.72 -24.26
N ARG A 119 10.42 -19.75 -25.02
CA ARG A 119 10.37 -19.76 -26.49
C ARG A 119 10.01 -21.14 -27.06
N PHE A 120 10.13 -22.18 -26.26
CA PHE A 120 9.78 -23.54 -26.67
C PHE A 120 8.26 -23.79 -26.65
N TYR A 121 7.50 -22.96 -25.94
CA TYR A 121 6.05 -23.05 -25.80
C TYR A 121 5.38 -21.75 -26.26
N PRO A 122 5.38 -21.46 -27.57
CA PRO A 122 4.95 -20.15 -28.08
C PRO A 122 3.44 -19.89 -27.90
N LYS A 123 2.60 -20.92 -27.93
CA LYS A 123 1.15 -20.80 -27.68
C LYS A 123 0.87 -20.39 -26.23
N GLU A 124 1.48 -21.06 -25.28
CA GLU A 124 1.35 -20.76 -23.84
C GLU A 124 1.88 -19.35 -23.53
N ALA A 125 3.01 -18.97 -24.15
CA ALA A 125 3.56 -17.62 -24.01
C ALA A 125 2.62 -16.55 -24.57
N GLU A 126 1.92 -16.84 -25.68
CA GLU A 126 0.92 -15.93 -26.26
C GLU A 126 -0.30 -15.78 -25.36
N GLU A 127 -0.87 -16.90 -24.91
CA GLU A 127 -2.03 -16.91 -23.99
C GLU A 127 -1.71 -16.19 -22.69
N ARG A 128 -0.52 -16.43 -22.11
CA ARG A 128 -0.05 -15.77 -20.92
C ARG A 128 0.13 -14.26 -21.12
N THR A 129 0.69 -13.84 -22.25
CA THR A 129 0.83 -12.44 -22.60
C THR A 129 -0.51 -11.75 -22.71
N LYS A 130 -1.49 -12.39 -23.37
CA LYS A 130 -2.85 -11.86 -23.51
C LYS A 130 -3.53 -11.71 -22.14
N GLU A 131 -3.45 -12.73 -21.26
CA GLU A 131 -3.97 -12.66 -19.89
C GLU A 131 -3.42 -11.44 -19.14
N LEU A 132 -2.11 -11.25 -19.21
CA LEU A 132 -1.45 -10.13 -18.50
C LEU A 132 -1.79 -8.76 -19.10
N LEU A 133 -1.93 -8.66 -20.43
CA LEU A 133 -2.39 -7.44 -21.09
C LEU A 133 -3.81 -7.04 -20.65
N GLU A 134 -4.68 -8.02 -20.42
CA GLU A 134 -6.02 -7.79 -19.89
C GLU A 134 -5.97 -7.31 -18.42
N VAL A 135 -5.11 -7.91 -17.59
CA VAL A 135 -4.93 -7.51 -16.18
C VAL A 135 -4.49 -6.05 -16.06
N ILE A 136 -3.56 -5.62 -16.91
CA ILE A 136 -3.02 -4.25 -16.90
C ILE A 136 -3.78 -3.26 -17.80
N GLU A 137 -4.88 -3.67 -18.45
CA GLU A 137 -5.69 -2.86 -19.37
C GLU A 137 -4.88 -2.24 -20.52
N MET A 138 -4.04 -3.05 -21.17
CA MET A 138 -3.14 -2.61 -22.24
C MET A 138 -3.29 -3.43 -23.55
N THR A 139 -4.39 -4.15 -23.72
CA THR A 139 -4.62 -5.03 -24.88
C THR A 139 -4.52 -4.29 -26.21
N GLU A 140 -5.08 -3.09 -26.30
CA GLU A 140 -5.05 -2.25 -27.51
C GLU A 140 -3.63 -1.72 -27.85
N LEU A 141 -2.76 -1.63 -26.85
CA LEU A 141 -1.38 -1.15 -26.98
C LEU A 141 -0.36 -2.27 -27.07
N ALA A 142 -0.79 -3.52 -27.26
CA ALA A 142 0.05 -4.72 -27.26
C ALA A 142 1.25 -4.61 -28.22
N ASN A 143 1.05 -4.01 -29.39
CA ASN A 143 2.05 -3.82 -30.45
C ASN A 143 2.78 -2.47 -30.40
N GLU A 144 2.39 -1.56 -29.49
CA GLU A 144 3.01 -0.26 -29.35
C GLU A 144 4.40 -0.38 -28.73
N LYS A 145 5.37 0.43 -29.18
CA LYS A 145 6.71 0.48 -28.62
C LYS A 145 6.70 1.17 -27.26
N VAL A 146 7.40 0.61 -26.29
CA VAL A 146 7.41 1.11 -24.91
C VAL A 146 7.89 2.57 -24.82
N LYS A 147 8.83 3.00 -25.67
CA LYS A 147 9.30 4.40 -25.71
C LYS A 147 8.20 5.43 -26.02
N ASN A 148 7.10 5.01 -26.65
CA ASN A 148 5.98 5.89 -27.02
C ASN A 148 4.91 5.96 -25.92
N LEU A 149 5.05 5.18 -24.84
CA LEU A 149 4.10 5.08 -23.75
C LEU A 149 4.30 6.21 -22.72
N SER A 150 3.21 6.65 -22.10
CA SER A 150 3.27 7.49 -20.91
C SER A 150 3.91 6.75 -19.73
N GLY A 151 4.42 7.47 -18.70
CA GLY A 151 5.01 6.86 -17.50
C GLY A 151 4.07 5.87 -16.82
N GLY A 152 2.78 6.21 -16.66
CA GLY A 152 1.79 5.30 -16.10
C GLY A 152 1.49 4.07 -16.97
N GLN A 153 1.62 4.18 -18.30
CA GLN A 153 1.55 3.02 -19.19
C GLN A 153 2.79 2.14 -19.06
N GLN A 154 3.98 2.73 -18.98
CA GLN A 154 5.22 2.00 -18.73
C GLN A 154 5.18 1.27 -17.38
N GLN A 155 4.69 1.91 -16.34
CA GLN A 155 4.50 1.30 -15.02
C GLN A 155 3.61 0.04 -15.09
N ARG A 156 2.50 0.10 -15.83
CA ARG A 156 1.63 -1.05 -16.06
C ARG A 156 2.36 -2.19 -16.79
N VAL A 157 3.15 -1.88 -17.82
CA VAL A 157 3.96 -2.89 -18.54
C VAL A 157 4.99 -3.54 -17.62
N ALA A 158 5.64 -2.76 -16.73
CA ALA A 158 6.60 -3.29 -15.75
C ALA A 158 5.94 -4.28 -14.79
N ILE A 159 4.73 -3.99 -14.30
CA ILE A 159 3.94 -4.91 -13.47
C ILE A 159 3.63 -6.22 -14.23
N ALA A 160 3.11 -6.14 -15.47
CA ALA A 160 2.82 -7.32 -16.27
C ALA A 160 4.06 -8.17 -16.54
N ARG A 161 5.19 -7.52 -16.87
CA ARG A 161 6.48 -8.20 -17.07
C ARG A 161 6.95 -8.93 -15.81
N ALA A 162 6.78 -8.33 -14.64
CA ALA A 162 7.11 -8.98 -13.37
C ALA A 162 6.24 -10.21 -13.09
N LEU A 163 4.97 -10.17 -13.52
CA LEU A 163 4.03 -11.28 -13.37
C LEU A 163 4.17 -12.39 -14.41
N ALA A 164 5.00 -12.21 -15.45
CA ALA A 164 5.09 -13.16 -16.56
C ALA A 164 5.36 -14.60 -16.09
N LYS A 165 6.28 -14.82 -15.17
CA LYS A 165 6.65 -16.14 -14.62
C LYS A 165 5.90 -16.54 -13.34
N GLU A 166 4.79 -15.89 -13.01
CA GLU A 166 4.03 -16.16 -11.77
C GLU A 166 4.93 -16.23 -10.52
N PRO A 167 5.46 -15.09 -10.04
CA PRO A 167 6.33 -15.11 -8.87
C PRO A 167 5.58 -15.58 -7.63
N GLU A 168 6.30 -16.12 -6.65
CA GLU A 168 5.73 -16.44 -5.34
C GLU A 168 5.52 -15.18 -4.50
N LEU A 169 6.41 -14.18 -4.65
CA LEU A 169 6.33 -12.86 -4.00
C LEU A 169 6.54 -11.73 -5.01
N LEU A 170 5.61 -10.81 -5.03
CA LEU A 170 5.68 -9.57 -5.81
C LEU A 170 5.92 -8.38 -4.87
N LEU A 171 7.00 -7.64 -5.11
CA LEU A 171 7.37 -6.43 -4.38
C LEU A 171 7.11 -5.22 -5.27
N LEU A 172 6.27 -4.30 -4.82
CA LEU A 172 5.84 -3.13 -5.58
C LEU A 172 6.21 -1.84 -4.83
N ASP A 173 7.02 -1.01 -5.47
CA ASP A 173 7.45 0.28 -4.93
C ASP A 173 6.69 1.41 -5.64
N GLU A 174 5.72 2.02 -4.93
CA GLU A 174 4.84 3.07 -5.44
C GLU A 174 4.15 2.71 -6.78
N PRO A 175 3.47 1.54 -6.89
CA PRO A 175 3.06 0.97 -8.16
C PRO A 175 1.97 1.74 -8.91
N PHE A 176 1.38 2.76 -8.29
CA PHE A 176 0.30 3.53 -8.88
C PHE A 176 0.58 5.04 -8.92
N SER A 177 1.79 5.47 -8.56
CA SER A 177 2.14 6.89 -8.42
C SER A 177 2.05 7.68 -9.73
N GLN A 178 2.36 7.05 -10.87
CA GLN A 178 2.35 7.69 -12.19
C GLN A 178 1.05 7.44 -13.00
N ILE A 179 0.06 6.79 -12.39
CA ILE A 179 -1.18 6.41 -13.08
C ILE A 179 -2.28 7.43 -12.78
N ASP A 180 -3.02 7.83 -13.82
CA ASP A 180 -4.14 8.74 -13.72
C ASP A 180 -5.22 8.22 -12.76
N ASN A 181 -5.78 9.10 -11.92
CA ASN A 181 -6.73 8.73 -10.87
C ASN A 181 -7.94 7.93 -11.39
N PHE A 182 -8.45 8.24 -12.59
CA PHE A 182 -9.61 7.55 -13.16
C PHE A 182 -9.32 6.09 -13.55
N LYS A 183 -8.06 5.77 -13.92
CA LYS A 183 -7.62 4.40 -14.24
C LYS A 183 -7.08 3.63 -13.04
N LYS A 184 -6.57 4.35 -12.04
CA LYS A 184 -5.92 3.79 -10.85
C LYS A 184 -6.81 2.76 -10.14
N ASN A 185 -8.07 3.09 -9.88
CA ASN A 185 -9.00 2.21 -9.15
C ASN A 185 -9.37 0.92 -9.92
N SER A 186 -9.54 1.01 -11.25
CA SER A 186 -9.82 -0.16 -12.08
C SER A 186 -8.63 -1.11 -12.09
N LEU A 187 -7.44 -0.58 -12.36
CA LEU A 187 -6.20 -1.34 -12.39
C LEU A 187 -5.91 -2.02 -11.02
N ARG A 188 -6.06 -1.28 -9.92
CA ARG A 188 -5.90 -1.84 -8.57
C ARG A 188 -6.78 -3.07 -8.37
N ARG A 189 -8.08 -2.96 -8.62
CA ARG A 189 -9.02 -4.09 -8.49
C ARG A 189 -8.60 -5.29 -9.32
N ARG A 190 -8.26 -5.08 -10.60
CA ARG A 190 -7.83 -6.16 -11.50
C ARG A 190 -6.55 -6.83 -11.03
N LEU A 191 -5.53 -6.03 -10.70
CA LEU A 191 -4.23 -6.54 -10.25
C LEU A 191 -4.37 -7.36 -8.97
N PHE A 192 -4.96 -6.80 -7.92
CA PHE A 192 -5.05 -7.50 -6.63
C PHE A 192 -6.01 -8.69 -6.67
N THR A 193 -7.11 -8.63 -7.43
CA THR A 193 -7.94 -9.81 -7.69
C THR A 193 -7.15 -10.92 -8.40
N TYR A 194 -6.32 -10.55 -9.37
CA TYR A 194 -5.44 -11.48 -10.08
C TYR A 194 -4.42 -12.12 -9.12
N LEU A 195 -3.72 -11.31 -8.30
CA LEU A 195 -2.75 -11.81 -7.33
C LEU A 195 -3.38 -12.79 -6.34
N LYS A 196 -4.55 -12.45 -5.80
CA LYS A 196 -5.32 -13.35 -4.91
C LYS A 196 -5.72 -14.65 -5.59
N LYS A 197 -6.24 -14.58 -6.83
CA LYS A 197 -6.61 -15.76 -7.61
C LYS A 197 -5.44 -16.70 -7.85
N LYS A 198 -4.24 -16.14 -8.08
CA LYS A 198 -2.99 -16.88 -8.32
C LYS A 198 -2.25 -17.25 -7.03
N ASN A 199 -2.77 -16.83 -5.88
CA ASN A 199 -2.14 -17.06 -4.56
C ASN A 199 -0.71 -16.51 -4.47
N ILE A 200 -0.45 -15.36 -5.13
CA ILE A 200 0.82 -14.64 -5.14
C ILE A 200 0.86 -13.72 -3.92
N ALA A 201 1.86 -13.86 -3.05
CA ALA A 201 2.10 -12.93 -1.96
C ALA A 201 2.56 -11.57 -2.50
N CYS A 202 2.18 -10.48 -1.84
CA CYS A 202 2.52 -9.15 -2.31
C CYS A 202 2.91 -8.20 -1.17
N ILE A 203 4.01 -7.45 -1.34
CA ILE A 203 4.34 -6.33 -0.47
C ILE A 203 4.29 -5.05 -1.31
N VAL A 204 3.46 -4.10 -0.89
CA VAL A 204 3.30 -2.80 -1.57
C VAL A 204 3.80 -1.69 -0.66
N ALA A 205 4.82 -0.96 -1.08
CA ALA A 205 5.21 0.30 -0.45
C ALA A 205 4.45 1.44 -1.14
N THR A 206 3.68 2.21 -0.38
CA THR A 206 2.89 3.33 -0.90
C THR A 206 2.69 4.41 0.16
N HIS A 207 2.30 5.60 -0.28
CA HIS A 207 1.80 6.69 0.56
C HIS A 207 0.28 6.91 0.43
N ASP A 208 -0.42 6.11 -0.41
CA ASP A 208 -1.86 6.22 -0.64
C ASP A 208 -2.64 5.28 0.29
N GLY A 209 -3.33 5.84 1.29
CA GLY A 209 -4.14 5.08 2.25
C GLY A 209 -5.20 4.19 1.60
N ASN A 210 -5.68 4.55 0.39
CA ASN A 210 -6.63 3.72 -0.34
C ASN A 210 -6.02 2.40 -0.81
N ASP A 211 -4.70 2.32 -1.06
CA ASP A 211 -4.04 1.07 -1.40
C ASP A 211 -4.15 0.08 -0.24
N ALA A 212 -3.87 0.55 0.99
CA ALA A 212 -3.98 -0.27 2.19
C ALA A 212 -5.42 -0.68 2.48
N LEU A 213 -6.35 0.29 2.56
CA LEU A 213 -7.74 0.05 2.94
C LEU A 213 -8.49 -0.90 1.99
N SER A 214 -8.15 -0.85 0.69
CA SER A 214 -8.91 -1.59 -0.31
C SER A 214 -8.38 -2.99 -0.61
N PHE A 215 -7.08 -3.25 -0.42
CA PHE A 215 -6.44 -4.43 -0.99
C PHE A 215 -5.47 -5.16 -0.07
N ALA A 216 -5.02 -4.54 1.02
CA ALA A 216 -4.10 -5.19 1.95
C ALA A 216 -4.84 -6.03 3.00
N ASP A 217 -4.28 -7.19 3.33
CA ASP A 217 -4.73 -7.99 4.47
C ASP A 217 -4.16 -7.40 5.76
N THR A 218 -2.88 -6.96 5.70
CA THR A 218 -2.17 -6.32 6.80
C THR A 218 -1.48 -5.03 6.33
N MET A 219 -1.31 -4.11 7.24
CA MET A 219 -0.65 -2.82 7.01
C MET A 219 0.40 -2.57 8.08
N MET A 220 1.57 -2.17 7.64
CA MET A 220 2.70 -1.80 8.48
C MET A 220 3.04 -0.33 8.29
N VAL A 221 3.21 0.41 9.37
CA VAL A 221 3.57 1.83 9.33
C VAL A 221 5.01 1.98 9.82
N ILE A 222 5.86 2.56 8.97
CA ILE A 222 7.25 2.87 9.30
C ILE A 222 7.39 4.37 9.56
N ARG A 223 7.96 4.70 10.71
CA ARG A 223 8.32 6.07 11.10
C ARG A 223 9.60 6.07 11.91
N ASN A 224 10.46 7.06 11.68
CA ASN A 224 11.75 7.15 12.38
C ASN A 224 12.54 5.84 12.32
N HIS A 225 12.57 5.20 11.13
CA HIS A 225 13.33 3.97 10.84
C HIS A 225 12.80 2.69 11.50
N GLN A 226 11.68 2.75 12.23
CA GLN A 226 11.09 1.64 12.98
C GLN A 226 9.63 1.40 12.58
N ILE A 227 9.14 0.18 12.85
CA ILE A 227 7.71 -0.14 12.75
C ILE A 227 7.01 0.43 13.98
N ILE A 228 6.09 1.39 13.76
CA ILE A 228 5.29 1.99 14.85
C ILE A 228 3.89 1.36 14.96
N ALA A 229 3.42 0.69 13.91
CA ALA A 229 2.15 -0.04 13.90
C ALA A 229 2.17 -1.17 12.87
N HIS A 230 1.54 -2.29 13.19
CA HIS A 230 1.31 -3.42 12.29
C HIS A 230 0.00 -4.10 12.67
N ASP A 231 -1.02 -4.02 11.83
CA ASP A 231 -2.36 -4.58 12.06
C ASP A 231 -3.15 -4.60 10.74
N SER A 232 -4.39 -5.07 10.77
CA SER A 232 -5.31 -4.92 9.64
C SER A 232 -5.56 -3.43 9.34
N PRO A 233 -5.66 -3.03 8.06
CA PRO A 233 -5.91 -1.62 7.71
C PRO A 233 -7.17 -1.06 8.36
N SER A 234 -8.23 -1.87 8.46
CA SER A 234 -9.49 -1.47 9.09
C SER A 234 -9.34 -1.18 10.58
N ASN A 235 -8.49 -1.94 11.29
CA ASN A 235 -8.22 -1.69 12.71
C ASN A 235 -7.37 -0.44 12.91
N LEU A 236 -6.33 -0.24 12.10
CA LEU A 236 -5.51 0.98 12.14
C LEU A 236 -6.32 2.24 11.80
N TYR A 237 -7.29 2.13 10.89
CA TYR A 237 -8.22 3.21 10.57
C TYR A 237 -9.18 3.52 11.72
N LYS A 238 -9.83 2.50 12.29
CA LYS A 238 -10.85 2.68 13.34
C LYS A 238 -10.26 3.06 14.70
N ASN A 239 -9.08 2.52 15.02
CA ASN A 239 -8.43 2.65 16.33
C ASN A 239 -6.98 3.15 16.19
N PRO A 240 -6.73 4.30 15.57
CA PRO A 240 -5.37 4.82 15.43
C PRO A 240 -4.82 5.20 16.81
N LYS A 241 -3.67 4.64 17.18
CA LYS A 241 -3.01 4.94 18.45
C LYS A 241 -2.37 6.33 18.47
N GLU A 242 -2.01 6.85 17.29
CA GLU A 242 -1.35 8.14 17.11
C GLU A 242 -2.00 8.93 15.98
N LYS A 243 -1.99 10.25 16.11
CA LYS A 243 -2.48 11.18 15.07
C LYS A 243 -1.79 10.95 13.71
N TYR A 244 -0.50 10.62 13.74
CA TYR A 244 0.25 10.31 12.52
C TYR A 244 -0.34 9.10 11.77
N ILE A 245 -0.69 8.03 12.47
CA ILE A 245 -1.30 6.84 11.83
C ILE A 245 -2.66 7.20 11.22
N ALA A 246 -3.47 7.95 11.95
CA ALA A 246 -4.76 8.42 11.44
C ALA A 246 -4.60 9.30 10.19
N SER A 247 -3.62 10.21 10.18
CA SER A 247 -3.37 11.13 9.05
C SER A 247 -2.88 10.46 7.76
N LEU A 248 -2.50 9.18 7.81
CA LEU A 248 -2.20 8.40 6.60
C LEU A 248 -3.45 8.08 5.77
N PHE A 249 -4.64 8.20 6.35
CA PHE A 249 -5.90 7.84 5.71
C PHE A 249 -6.73 9.05 5.29
N ASP A 250 -6.81 10.08 6.15
CA ASP A 250 -7.63 11.28 5.90
C ASP A 250 -7.20 12.42 6.84
N ASP A 251 -7.81 13.61 6.69
CA ASP A 251 -7.72 14.70 7.65
C ASP A 251 -8.17 14.23 9.04
N VAL A 252 -7.50 14.70 10.10
CA VAL A 252 -7.73 14.26 11.48
C VAL A 252 -7.97 15.42 12.41
N ASN A 253 -9.14 15.43 13.03
CA ASN A 253 -9.46 16.32 14.13
C ASN A 253 -8.97 15.75 15.46
N GLU A 254 -8.44 16.61 16.31
CA GLU A 254 -8.06 16.28 17.68
C GLU A 254 -8.96 17.04 18.64
N LEU A 255 -9.95 16.34 19.20
CA LEU A 255 -10.95 16.95 20.07
C LEU A 255 -10.84 16.43 21.50
N THR A 256 -10.79 17.35 22.47
CA THR A 256 -10.86 17.00 23.87
C THR A 256 -12.31 17.09 24.36
N ILE A 257 -12.93 15.94 24.62
CA ILE A 257 -14.29 15.82 25.14
C ILE A 257 -14.24 15.06 26.47
N ASN A 258 -14.87 15.62 27.50
CA ASN A 258 -14.89 15.01 28.84
C ASN A 258 -13.48 14.67 29.39
N LYS A 259 -12.48 15.51 29.13
CA LYS A 259 -11.06 15.34 29.51
C LYS A 259 -10.35 14.19 28.77
N GLN A 260 -10.95 13.61 27.75
CA GLN A 260 -10.34 12.61 26.89
C GLN A 260 -10.09 13.22 25.51
N THR A 261 -8.88 13.11 24.99
CA THR A 261 -8.54 13.52 23.64
C THR A 261 -8.85 12.40 22.65
N LEU A 262 -9.68 12.70 21.65
CA LEU A 262 -10.12 11.79 20.61
C LEU A 262 -9.54 12.21 19.26
N LEU A 263 -9.12 11.24 18.46
CA LEU A 263 -8.74 11.39 17.06
C LEU A 263 -9.95 11.05 16.19
N LEU A 264 -10.46 12.04 15.46
CA LEU A 264 -11.72 11.92 14.74
C LEU A 264 -11.57 12.34 13.28
N TYR A 265 -11.95 11.48 12.36
CA TYR A 265 -12.06 11.86 10.95
C TYR A 265 -13.22 12.84 10.73
N PRO A 266 -13.15 13.70 9.69
CA PRO A 266 -14.25 14.64 9.37
C PRO A 266 -15.59 13.94 9.15
N SER A 267 -15.56 12.69 8.71
CA SER A 267 -16.74 11.84 8.49
C SER A 267 -17.45 11.39 9.78
N LEU A 268 -16.75 11.40 10.92
CA LEU A 268 -17.26 11.01 12.24
C LEU A 268 -17.95 12.17 12.99
N LEU A 269 -17.90 13.37 12.42
CA LEU A 269 -18.58 14.54 12.93
C LEU A 269 -19.78 14.88 12.06
N GLU A 270 -20.82 15.47 12.66
CA GLU A 270 -21.99 15.96 11.96
C GLU A 270 -22.42 17.34 12.47
N ILE A 271 -22.80 18.21 11.54
CA ILE A 271 -23.40 19.50 11.86
C ILE A 271 -24.87 19.29 12.15
N THR A 272 -25.34 19.79 13.30
CA THR A 272 -26.72 19.66 13.78
C THR A 272 -27.42 21.02 13.85
N LYS A 273 -28.75 20.99 13.71
CA LYS A 273 -29.61 22.16 13.99
C LYS A 273 -29.96 22.27 15.46
N GLU A 274 -29.79 21.20 16.21
CA GLU A 274 -30.04 21.20 17.65
C GLU A 274 -28.87 21.84 18.37
N LYS A 275 -29.16 22.46 19.52
CA LYS A 275 -28.11 23.08 20.34
C LYS A 275 -27.16 21.98 20.90
N SER A 276 -25.89 22.08 20.59
CA SER A 276 -24.84 21.19 21.10
C SER A 276 -23.90 21.95 22.04
N LYS A 277 -23.15 21.20 22.85
CA LYS A 277 -22.03 21.74 23.62
C LYS A 277 -20.83 22.08 22.75
N LEU A 278 -20.79 21.55 21.52
CA LEU A 278 -19.74 21.82 20.54
C LEU A 278 -20.28 22.82 19.53
N GLU A 279 -19.85 24.06 19.65
CA GLU A 279 -20.22 25.17 18.75
C GLU A 279 -18.98 25.85 18.22
N GLY A 280 -18.99 26.17 16.93
CA GLY A 280 -17.85 26.83 16.30
C GLY A 280 -18.27 27.72 15.15
N THR A 281 -17.35 28.52 14.64
CA THR A 281 -17.58 29.46 13.55
C THR A 281 -16.97 28.92 12.26
N VAL A 282 -17.75 28.87 11.18
CA VAL A 282 -17.30 28.42 9.86
C VAL A 282 -16.25 29.38 9.29
N LEU A 283 -15.07 28.87 9.01
CA LEU A 283 -14.01 29.58 8.32
C LEU A 283 -14.15 29.44 6.81
N LYS A 284 -14.35 28.21 6.32
CA LYS A 284 -14.40 27.94 4.90
C LYS A 284 -15.11 26.61 4.61
N SER A 285 -15.74 26.53 3.44
CA SER A 285 -16.33 25.30 2.91
C SER A 285 -15.61 24.93 1.63
N TYR A 286 -15.10 23.67 1.55
CA TYR A 286 -14.38 23.14 0.41
C TYR A 286 -15.24 22.08 -0.29
N PHE A 287 -15.57 22.30 -1.56
CA PHE A 287 -16.35 21.31 -2.33
C PHE A 287 -15.47 20.11 -2.71
N LYS A 288 -15.89 18.92 -2.31
CA LYS A 288 -15.20 17.63 -2.56
C LYS A 288 -15.96 16.73 -3.54
N GLY A 289 -16.90 17.26 -4.31
CA GLY A 289 -17.75 16.50 -5.24
C GLY A 289 -19.04 16.00 -4.58
N GLY A 290 -19.00 14.91 -3.85
CA GLY A 290 -20.17 14.32 -3.18
C GLY A 290 -20.52 14.95 -1.83
N TYR A 291 -19.68 15.80 -1.28
CA TYR A 291 -19.87 16.47 0.00
C TYR A 291 -19.05 17.77 0.07
N TRP A 292 -19.26 18.54 1.12
CA TRP A 292 -18.45 19.70 1.49
C TRP A 292 -17.65 19.37 2.74
N LEU A 293 -16.34 19.70 2.71
CA LEU A 293 -15.50 19.68 3.88
C LEU A 293 -15.58 21.09 4.51
N ILE A 294 -16.20 21.17 5.68
CA ILE A 294 -16.44 22.43 6.40
C ILE A 294 -15.34 22.61 7.43
N GLU A 295 -14.56 23.67 7.28
CA GLU A 295 -13.57 24.11 8.26
C GLU A 295 -14.24 25.03 9.28
N VAL A 296 -14.16 24.66 10.55
CA VAL A 296 -14.81 25.34 11.67
C VAL A 296 -13.76 25.69 12.72
N THR A 297 -13.75 26.93 13.21
CA THR A 297 -12.95 27.30 14.39
C THR A 297 -13.68 26.88 15.66
N TYR A 298 -13.04 26.02 16.44
CA TYR A 298 -13.49 25.56 17.75
C TYR A 298 -12.34 25.61 18.76
N ASN A 299 -12.49 26.31 19.89
CA ASN A 299 -11.44 26.45 20.91
C ASN A 299 -10.06 26.86 20.34
N ASN A 300 -10.03 27.84 19.45
CA ASN A 300 -8.81 28.35 18.77
C ASN A 300 -8.08 27.31 17.89
N GLN A 301 -8.73 26.25 17.48
CA GLN A 301 -8.20 25.29 16.51
C GLN A 301 -9.16 25.07 15.35
N SER A 302 -8.63 24.66 14.18
CA SER A 302 -9.44 24.28 13.03
C SER A 302 -9.94 22.83 13.19
N ILE A 303 -11.24 22.64 12.99
CA ILE A 303 -11.90 21.35 12.97
C ILE A 303 -12.54 21.18 11.59
N PHE A 304 -12.42 20.01 11.00
CA PHE A 304 -12.98 19.64 9.70
C PHE A 304 -14.18 18.72 9.86
N ILE A 305 -15.27 19.02 9.17
CA ILE A 305 -16.54 18.26 9.27
C ILE A 305 -17.08 18.01 7.88
N ASN A 306 -17.43 16.76 7.55
CA ASN A 306 -18.09 16.44 6.29
C ASN A 306 -19.58 16.80 6.37
N HIS A 307 -20.06 17.59 5.39
CA HIS A 307 -21.46 18.02 5.31
C HIS A 307 -21.98 17.96 3.87
N PHE A 308 -23.28 17.78 3.69
CA PHE A 308 -23.88 17.66 2.35
C PHE A 308 -24.12 19.00 1.66
N GLU A 309 -24.21 20.10 2.42
CA GLU A 309 -24.48 21.43 1.93
C GLU A 309 -23.34 22.40 2.19
N ASN A 310 -23.23 23.42 1.33
CA ASN A 310 -22.35 24.56 1.58
C ASN A 310 -22.83 25.35 2.79
N ILE A 311 -21.92 25.74 3.66
CA ILE A 311 -22.21 26.62 4.80
C ILE A 311 -21.44 27.92 4.63
N GLU A 312 -22.14 29.04 4.81
CA GLU A 312 -21.59 30.38 4.65
C GLU A 312 -20.50 30.69 5.67
N HIS A 313 -19.50 31.46 5.23
CA HIS A 313 -18.43 31.96 6.08
C HIS A 313 -19.00 32.77 7.27
N LYS A 314 -18.35 32.66 8.43
CA LYS A 314 -18.72 33.30 9.71
C LYS A 314 -20.06 32.81 10.32
N LYS A 315 -20.74 31.82 9.74
CA LYS A 315 -21.92 31.21 10.37
C LYS A 315 -21.48 30.38 11.58
N THR A 316 -22.21 30.53 12.68
CA THR A 316 -22.02 29.65 13.85
C THR A 316 -22.78 28.35 13.59
N VAL A 317 -22.14 27.23 13.86
CA VAL A 317 -22.70 25.89 13.71
C VAL A 317 -22.50 25.08 14.98
N SER A 318 -23.53 24.33 15.35
CA SER A 318 -23.42 23.29 16.38
C SER A 318 -23.07 21.96 15.70
N PHE A 319 -22.22 21.16 16.32
CA PHE A 319 -21.85 19.85 15.79
C PHE A 319 -21.71 18.80 16.90
N ASN A 320 -21.86 17.53 16.52
CA ASN A 320 -21.78 16.38 17.43
C ASN A 320 -20.89 15.29 16.82
N LEU A 321 -20.48 14.33 17.65
CA LEU A 321 -20.02 13.04 17.14
C LEU A 321 -21.22 12.31 16.57
N LYS A 322 -21.03 11.69 15.39
CA LYS A 322 -22.04 10.75 14.87
C LYS A 322 -22.12 9.56 15.80
N GLU A 323 -23.34 9.16 16.12
CA GLU A 323 -23.57 7.85 16.74
C GLU A 323 -23.03 6.79 15.79
N THR A 324 -21.97 6.10 16.21
CA THR A 324 -21.39 4.98 15.43
C THR A 324 -22.41 3.85 15.45
N VAL A 325 -22.93 3.51 14.29
CA VAL A 325 -23.76 2.33 14.05
C VAL A 325 -22.94 1.06 14.24
#